data_9fa7aecad251285e6c70a4f9717f0d7d
#
_entry.id   9fa7aecad251285e6c70a4f9717f0d7d
#
_cell.length_a   1.000
_cell.length_b   1.000
_cell.length_c   1.000
_cell.angle_alpha   90.00
_cell.angle_beta   90.00
_cell.angle_gamma   90.00
#
_symmetry.space_group_name_H-M   'P 1'
#
loop_
_entity.id
_entity.type
_entity.pdbx_description
1 polymer ?
#
loop_
_entity_poly.entity_id
_entity_poly.type
_entity_poly.pdbx_seq_one_letter_code
_entity_poly.pdbx_strand_id
1 'polypeptide(L)'
;MLLLHGDLISEVANGFEVVGKSENVIVGKSFCSRLFLSSSSFVVVLAAIANVEKKLYGVQFHPEDDRSKNGKEMLKNFLFNVAGLSGNFTLKSRVDKSIDRICQLEGTSKVFVSLVLF
;
A
#
# COMPACT_ATOMS: atom_id res chain seq x y z
N MET A 1 3.46 5.84 -11.94
CA MET A 1 2.91 5.79 -10.56
C MET A 1 1.42 6.03 -10.63
N LEU A 2 0.62 5.13 -10.05
CA LEU A 2 -0.84 5.24 -10.05
C LEU A 2 -1.31 5.91 -8.76
N LEU A 3 -1.88 7.09 -8.88
CA LEU A 3 -2.56 7.81 -7.81
C LEU A 3 -4.07 7.83 -8.09
N LEU A 4 -4.87 7.28 -7.17
CA LEU A 4 -6.33 7.18 -7.29
C LEU A 4 -7.02 7.85 -6.09
N HIS A 5 -6.54 9.02 -5.64
CA HIS A 5 -7.10 9.72 -4.51
C HIS A 5 -7.59 11.10 -4.89
N GLY A 6 -8.73 11.52 -4.30
CA GLY A 6 -9.25 12.88 -4.38
C GLY A 6 -8.59 13.84 -3.41
N ASP A 7 -7.86 13.32 -2.42
CA ASP A 7 -7.23 14.10 -1.36
C ASP A 7 -5.72 14.20 -1.57
N LEU A 8 -5.14 15.32 -1.17
CA LEU A 8 -3.70 15.58 -1.25
C LEU A 8 -3.17 15.88 0.15
N ILE A 9 -1.97 15.37 0.43
CA ILE A 9 -1.25 15.69 1.66
C ILE A 9 -0.72 17.12 1.53
N SER A 10 -1.24 18.04 2.33
CA SER A 10 -0.80 19.45 2.35
C SER A 10 0.39 19.67 3.28
N GLU A 11 0.47 18.90 4.36
CA GLU A 11 1.49 19.03 5.38
C GLU A 11 1.92 17.67 5.91
N VAL A 12 3.21 17.50 6.16
CA VAL A 12 3.79 16.26 6.67
C VAL A 12 3.83 16.32 8.19
N ALA A 13 3.40 15.24 8.84
CA ALA A 13 3.41 15.14 10.30
C ALA A 13 4.84 15.25 10.86
N ASN A 14 4.95 15.79 12.08
CA ASN A 14 6.22 15.94 12.77
C ASN A 14 6.98 14.60 12.87
N GLY A 15 8.27 14.64 12.54
CA GLY A 15 9.15 13.47 12.56
C GLY A 15 9.13 12.63 11.29
N PHE A 16 8.39 13.05 10.25
CA PHE A 16 8.44 12.41 8.93
C PHE A 16 9.15 13.31 7.92
N GLU A 17 9.81 12.68 6.98
CA GLU A 17 10.48 13.31 5.84
C GLU A 17 9.78 12.95 4.54
N VAL A 18 9.79 13.88 3.57
CA VAL A 18 9.28 13.62 2.23
C VAL A 18 10.32 12.85 1.44
N VAL A 19 10.03 11.59 1.10
CA VAL A 19 10.92 10.71 0.35
C VAL A 19 10.48 10.47 -1.09
N GLY A 20 9.28 10.91 -1.45
CA GLY A 20 8.78 10.83 -2.82
C GLY A 20 7.84 11.95 -3.18
N LYS A 21 8.03 12.51 -4.39
CA LYS A 21 7.18 13.54 -4.97
C LYS A 21 6.77 13.13 -6.38
N SER A 22 5.57 13.53 -6.79
CA SER A 22 5.11 13.39 -8.17
C SER A 22 4.85 14.77 -8.78
N GLU A 23 5.44 15.04 -9.95
CA GLU A 23 5.32 16.31 -10.66
C GLU A 23 4.15 16.33 -11.65
N ASN A 24 3.64 15.15 -12.05
CA ASN A 24 2.59 15.01 -13.06
C ASN A 24 1.39 14.26 -12.49
N VAL A 25 0.54 14.95 -11.78
CA VAL A 25 -0.75 14.40 -11.36
C VAL A 25 -1.85 15.01 -12.20
N ILE A 26 -2.58 14.18 -12.94
CA ILE A 26 -3.86 14.60 -13.51
C ILE A 26 -4.85 14.61 -12.35
N VAL A 27 -4.98 15.77 -11.73
CA VAL A 27 -5.99 16.00 -10.70
C VAL A 27 -7.35 16.01 -11.37
N GLY A 28 -8.25 15.15 -10.93
CA GLY A 28 -9.60 15.08 -11.47
C GLY A 28 -10.31 16.43 -11.41
N LYS A 29 -11.16 16.72 -12.37
CA LYS A 29 -11.87 18.02 -12.53
C LYS A 29 -12.56 18.51 -11.24
N SER A 30 -12.93 17.63 -10.34
CA SER A 30 -13.59 17.95 -9.07
C SER A 30 -12.68 18.65 -8.06
N PHE A 31 -11.39 18.40 -8.11
CA PHE A 31 -10.40 19.03 -7.22
C PHE A 31 -9.96 20.42 -7.73
N CYS A 32 -9.87 20.58 -9.05
CA CYS A 32 -9.45 21.81 -9.67
C CYS A 32 -10.41 22.99 -9.41
N SER A 33 -11.69 22.72 -9.14
CA SER A 33 -12.69 23.76 -8.87
C SER A 33 -12.63 24.33 -7.45
N ARG A 34 -11.94 23.67 -6.53
CA ARG A 34 -11.81 24.12 -5.13
C ARG A 34 -10.52 24.91 -4.86
N LEU A 35 -9.48 24.67 -5.64
CA LEU A 35 -8.26 25.48 -5.64
C LEU A 35 -8.31 26.41 -6.85
N PHE A 36 -8.50 27.67 -6.61
CA PHE A 36 -8.46 28.78 -7.58
C PHE A 36 -7.06 28.90 -8.21
N LEU A 37 -6.63 27.91 -8.98
CA LEU A 37 -5.33 27.88 -9.65
C LEU A 37 -5.55 28.09 -11.13
N SER A 38 -5.29 29.33 -11.54
CA SER A 38 -5.08 29.77 -12.91
C SER A 38 -4.13 28.82 -13.64
N SER A 39 -4.54 28.45 -14.85
CA SER A 39 -3.81 27.68 -15.86
C SER A 39 -2.29 27.74 -15.73
N SER A 40 -1.64 26.60 -15.54
CA SER A 40 -0.20 26.30 -15.63
C SER A 40 0.56 26.05 -14.33
N SER A 41 -0.09 25.79 -13.20
CA SER A 41 0.63 25.42 -11.99
C SER A 41 0.84 23.90 -11.95
N PHE A 42 2.09 23.46 -12.04
CA PHE A 42 2.48 22.09 -11.71
C PHE A 42 2.19 21.85 -10.23
N VAL A 43 1.24 21.00 -9.94
CA VAL A 43 0.98 20.59 -8.56
C VAL A 43 1.95 19.47 -8.21
N VAL A 44 2.91 19.78 -7.33
CA VAL A 44 3.78 18.77 -6.74
C VAL A 44 2.99 18.06 -5.66
N VAL A 45 2.73 16.78 -5.85
CA VAL A 45 2.03 15.94 -4.88
C VAL A 45 3.03 15.15 -4.05
N LEU A 46 2.86 15.19 -2.73
CA LEU A 46 3.60 14.35 -1.83
C LEU A 46 3.16 12.90 -2.01
N ALA A 47 4.05 12.09 -2.56
CA ALA A 47 3.73 10.71 -2.92
C ALA A 47 4.21 9.69 -1.89
N ALA A 48 5.25 10.03 -1.11
CA ALA A 48 5.79 9.15 -0.07
C ALA A 48 6.45 9.95 1.05
N ILE A 49 6.27 9.45 2.28
CA ILE A 49 6.88 9.99 3.50
C ILE A 49 7.54 8.85 4.29
N ALA A 50 8.55 9.18 5.08
CA ALA A 50 9.23 8.20 5.93
C ALA A 50 9.62 8.80 7.29
N ASN A 51 9.57 7.96 8.32
CA ASN A 51 10.32 8.13 9.54
C ASN A 51 11.30 6.95 9.64
N VAL A 52 12.55 7.18 9.28
CA VAL A 52 13.55 6.12 9.16
C VAL A 52 13.90 5.52 10.53
N GLU A 53 13.96 6.34 11.57
CA GLU A 53 14.27 5.89 12.94
C GLU A 53 13.22 4.91 13.46
N LYS A 54 11.94 5.21 13.24
CA LYS A 54 10.81 4.38 13.65
C LYS A 54 10.45 3.30 12.63
N LYS A 55 11.14 3.24 11.49
CA LYS A 55 10.85 2.34 10.36
C LYS A 55 9.39 2.44 9.85
N LEU A 56 8.85 3.66 9.86
CA LEU A 56 7.51 3.94 9.36
C LEU A 56 7.59 4.57 7.98
N TYR A 57 6.85 4.00 7.03
CA TYR A 57 6.83 4.45 5.65
C TYR A 57 5.39 4.57 5.18
N GLY A 58 5.05 5.71 4.58
CA GLY A 58 3.74 5.95 4.01
C GLY A 58 3.85 6.27 2.53
N VAL A 59 2.98 5.68 1.72
CA VAL A 59 2.88 5.96 0.29
C VAL A 59 1.43 6.27 -0.07
N GLN A 60 1.22 7.24 -0.97
CA GLN A 60 -0.09 7.64 -1.46
C GLN A 60 -0.32 7.16 -2.89
N PHE A 61 0.32 6.09 -3.29
CA PHE A 61 0.14 5.44 -4.59
C PHE A 61 0.05 3.93 -4.41
N HIS A 62 -0.28 3.22 -5.47
CA HIS A 62 -0.41 1.76 -5.47
C HIS A 62 0.89 1.11 -5.98
N PRO A 63 1.82 0.73 -5.08
CA PRO A 63 3.07 0.08 -5.50
C PRO A 63 2.86 -1.34 -6.03
N GLU A 64 1.74 -1.99 -5.71
CA GLU A 64 1.38 -3.33 -6.18
C GLU A 64 0.88 -3.32 -7.63
N ASP A 65 0.43 -2.18 -8.14
CA ASP A 65 -0.12 -2.04 -9.49
C ASP A 65 1.00 -2.02 -10.54
N ASP A 66 0.81 -2.72 -11.66
CA ASP A 66 1.80 -2.83 -12.75
C ASP A 66 2.11 -1.47 -13.43
N ARG A 67 1.21 -0.48 -13.29
CA ARG A 67 1.42 0.91 -13.75
C ARG A 67 2.36 1.70 -12.82
N SER A 68 2.65 1.20 -11.64
CA SER A 68 3.64 1.79 -10.73
C SER A 68 5.02 1.24 -11.05
N LYS A 69 5.81 2.04 -11.78
CA LYS A 69 7.18 1.67 -12.14
C LYS A 69 7.98 1.33 -10.87
N ASN A 70 8.62 0.15 -10.86
CA ASN A 70 9.41 -0.36 -9.73
C ASN A 70 8.62 -0.57 -8.43
N GLY A 71 7.28 -0.59 -8.45
CA GLY A 71 6.47 -0.74 -7.25
C GLY A 71 6.73 -2.05 -6.51
N LYS A 72 6.85 -3.17 -7.24
CA LYS A 72 7.19 -4.49 -6.67
C LYS A 72 8.57 -4.51 -6.00
N GLU A 73 9.54 -3.80 -6.56
CA GLU A 73 10.88 -3.67 -5.96
C GLU A 73 10.85 -2.83 -4.67
N MET A 74 10.03 -1.78 -4.64
CA MET A 74 9.82 -0.98 -3.42
C MET A 74 9.22 -1.83 -2.29
N LEU A 75 8.18 -2.62 -2.60
CA LEU A 75 7.58 -3.55 -1.64
C LEU A 75 8.57 -4.60 -1.15
N LYS A 76 9.34 -5.19 -2.07
CA LYS A 76 10.37 -6.17 -1.76
C LYS A 76 11.45 -5.59 -0.85
N ASN A 77 11.92 -4.38 -1.17
CA ASN A 77 12.91 -3.67 -0.36
C ASN A 77 12.39 -3.40 1.05
N PHE A 78 11.14 -2.93 1.18
CA PHE A 78 10.52 -2.71 2.49
C PHE A 78 10.40 -4.01 3.28
N LEU A 79 9.87 -5.08 2.69
CA LEU A 79 9.62 -6.34 3.38
C LEU A 79 10.91 -7.01 3.85
N PHE A 80 11.94 -7.07 3.00
CA PHE A 80 13.16 -7.82 3.31
C PHE A 80 14.24 -6.98 3.98
N ASN A 81 14.49 -5.77 3.49
CA ASN A 81 15.59 -4.95 4.01
C ASN A 81 15.19 -4.07 5.19
N VAL A 82 13.96 -3.54 5.20
CA VAL A 82 13.49 -2.67 6.29
C VAL A 82 12.82 -3.47 7.40
N ALA A 83 11.84 -4.31 7.05
CA ALA A 83 11.08 -5.12 8.01
C ALA A 83 11.81 -6.42 8.41
N GLY A 84 12.81 -6.85 7.63
CA GLY A 84 13.64 -8.02 7.95
C GLY A 84 12.91 -9.36 7.83
N LEU A 85 11.90 -9.46 6.98
CA LEU A 85 11.16 -10.71 6.78
C LEU A 85 12.00 -11.71 5.98
N SER A 86 11.88 -12.98 6.35
CA SER A 86 12.66 -14.08 5.73
C SER A 86 12.05 -14.60 4.42
N GLY A 87 10.83 -14.18 4.06
CA GLY A 87 10.19 -14.59 2.81
C GLY A 87 9.74 -16.06 2.75
N ASN A 88 9.64 -16.72 3.89
CA ASN A 88 9.27 -18.15 4.00
C ASN A 88 7.76 -18.41 3.95
N PHE A 89 6.95 -17.36 3.80
CA PHE A 89 5.51 -17.50 3.63
C PHE A 89 5.17 -17.97 2.22
N THR A 90 4.39 -19.04 2.10
CA THR A 90 3.80 -19.52 0.85
C THR A 90 2.31 -19.78 1.04
N LEU A 91 1.54 -19.65 -0.05
CA LEU A 91 0.10 -20.01 -0.02
C LEU A 91 -0.10 -21.47 0.38
N LYS A 92 0.76 -22.38 -0.12
CA LYS A 92 0.73 -23.78 0.24
C LYS A 92 0.92 -23.98 1.75
N SER A 93 1.95 -23.38 2.33
CA SER A 93 2.20 -23.49 3.78
C SER A 93 1.06 -22.92 4.63
N ARG A 94 0.35 -21.90 4.13
CA ARG A 94 -0.84 -21.35 4.79
C ARG A 94 -2.01 -22.33 4.77
N VAL A 95 -2.25 -22.94 3.61
CA VAL A 95 -3.32 -23.95 3.45
C VAL A 95 -3.05 -25.14 4.37
N ASP A 96 -1.84 -25.70 4.34
CA ASP A 96 -1.44 -26.84 5.15
C ASP A 96 -1.64 -26.54 6.65
N LYS A 97 -1.14 -25.39 7.13
CA LYS A 97 -1.35 -24.94 8.51
C LYS A 97 -2.82 -24.75 8.90
N SER A 98 -3.64 -24.29 7.96
CA SER A 98 -5.08 -24.13 8.19
C SER A 98 -5.78 -25.46 8.31
N ILE A 99 -5.42 -26.42 7.45
CA ILE A 99 -5.93 -27.80 7.52
C ILE A 99 -5.54 -28.44 8.85
N ASP A 100 -4.25 -28.40 9.21
CA ASP A 100 -3.75 -28.95 10.48
C ASP A 100 -4.50 -28.35 11.67
N ARG A 101 -4.70 -27.03 11.68
CA ARG A 101 -5.42 -26.35 12.74
C ARG A 101 -6.88 -26.79 12.83
N ILE A 102 -7.57 -26.93 11.71
CA ILE A 102 -8.96 -27.41 11.68
C ILE A 102 -9.02 -28.85 12.19
N CYS A 103 -8.15 -29.72 11.71
CA CYS A 103 -8.08 -31.13 12.18
C CYS A 103 -7.80 -31.24 13.68
N GLN A 104 -6.94 -30.37 14.23
CA GLN A 104 -6.66 -30.33 15.67
C GLN A 104 -7.84 -29.86 16.51
N LEU A 105 -8.62 -28.91 16.00
CA LEU A 105 -9.76 -28.35 16.72
C LEU A 105 -10.99 -29.24 16.66
N GLU A 106 -11.29 -29.78 15.48
CA GLU A 106 -12.54 -30.49 15.21
C GLU A 106 -12.41 -32.00 15.29
N GLY A 107 -11.19 -32.54 15.21
CA GLY A 107 -10.93 -34.00 15.26
C GLY A 107 -11.71 -34.74 14.18
N THR A 108 -12.63 -35.60 14.58
CA THR A 108 -13.49 -36.40 13.69
C THR A 108 -14.85 -35.75 13.41
N SER A 109 -15.07 -34.55 13.91
CA SER A 109 -16.34 -33.83 13.71
C SER A 109 -16.55 -33.40 12.26
N LYS A 110 -17.80 -33.19 11.87
CA LYS A 110 -18.13 -32.67 10.54
C LYS A 110 -18.02 -31.17 10.52
N VAL A 111 -17.29 -30.63 9.54
CA VAL A 111 -17.13 -29.15 9.32
C VAL A 111 -18.07 -28.72 8.22
N PHE A 112 -18.84 -27.67 8.48
CA PHE A 112 -19.72 -27.03 7.51
C PHE A 112 -19.02 -25.79 6.93
N VAL A 113 -18.93 -25.72 5.60
CA VAL A 113 -18.38 -24.56 4.89
C VAL A 113 -19.49 -23.88 4.09
N SER A 114 -19.72 -22.60 4.33
CA SER A 114 -20.65 -21.79 3.55
C SER A 114 -19.86 -20.76 2.73
N LEU A 115 -20.07 -20.76 1.42
CA LEU A 115 -19.48 -19.78 0.50
C LEU A 115 -20.57 -18.77 0.11
N VAL A 116 -20.35 -17.51 0.48
CA VAL A 116 -21.20 -16.40 0.05
C VAL A 116 -20.44 -15.62 -1.03
N LEU A 117 -20.98 -15.62 -2.25
CA LEU A 117 -20.45 -14.81 -3.36
C LEU A 117 -21.22 -13.47 -3.36
N PHE A 118 -20.49 -12.37 -3.28
CA PHE A 118 -21.03 -11.01 -3.41
C PHE A 118 -20.78 -10.49 -4.82
#